data_3a1a371d80b712c73e729dec0cf6b6d6
#
_entry.id   3a1a371d80b712c73e729dec0cf6b6d6
#
_cell.length_a   1.000
_cell.length_b   1.000
_cell.length_c   1.000
_cell.angle_alpha   90.00
_cell.angle_beta   90.00
_cell.angle_gamma   90.00
#
_symmetry.space_group_name_H-M   'P 1'
#
loop_
_entity.id
_entity.type
_entity.pdbx_description
1 polymer ?
#
loop_
_entity_poly.entity_id
_entity_poly.type
_entity_poly.pdbx_seq_one_letter_code
_entity_poly.pdbx_strand_id
1 'polypeptide(L)'
;MSAIQNETLVDIARAARMAPHGQKGAIYDAACQKYGISKQTLLRKLGEAAGKKPRKTRSDKGKSCITMNDMKYIAGSIIQATRQNNKRNLGVAHATTELRDDGKVIASRLDKETGELIPVHPDTVRRAMNRAQMHPKQLKQPAPSVQLRSKHANHVWEMDASMCVLYYLKKPKKSKARQATPTNLYMMYEDEFNKNKPRNAERVTDYRVWSFEITDHNSGWIYVEYRFGGEKAEHYADVLINAMQERPGADVLHGVPEILFTDPGSALIATSFGNMCRALGIRMIQHKARNARATGSVEKARDIIERRFESLLSFEGVLNLDDLNSKARVWRMKFNRTAIHSRHKKTRTDRWLESVSGHLVKAPSVALCREAAMHAPETRRVNSDMHISFNGRQFNVSRLVAMDLVCIGDAIRVTRNLFNPDAVYIVTEGEDGWDKFYECPVADYIEGSGFRVDSCVIGEKYRTLPETKAQKNLKEIEMLIADSDTPVKPEDIRKRKTLPFGGRFKPLTALDNEYHPDYIPVKGEDSPMTRRQLDIPPMSHVKAAMALRTRFEALRREWNPTHYQYLVDHWPDGVPEEQLDAIMQELLAMSDSVVVSLAAGK
;
A
#
# COMPACT_ATOMS: atom_id res chain seq x y z
N MET A 1 -30.89 55.51 -13.76
CA MET A 1 -29.85 55.69 -12.72
C MET A 1 -28.50 55.57 -13.41
N SER A 2 -27.73 56.66 -13.52
CA SER A 2 -26.42 56.64 -14.13
C SER A 2 -25.45 55.77 -13.30
N ALA A 3 -24.76 54.87 -13.97
CA ALA A 3 -23.75 54.06 -13.31
C ALA A 3 -22.64 54.96 -12.76
N ILE A 4 -22.33 54.85 -11.47
CA ILE A 4 -21.23 55.60 -10.84
C ILE A 4 -19.93 55.12 -11.48
N GLN A 5 -19.17 56.04 -12.06
CA GLN A 5 -17.89 55.72 -12.71
C GLN A 5 -16.87 55.20 -11.67
N ASN A 6 -16.02 54.27 -12.07
CA ASN A 6 -15.04 53.67 -11.17
C ASN A 6 -14.05 54.68 -10.57
N GLU A 7 -13.70 55.74 -11.31
CA GLU A 7 -12.83 56.82 -10.82
C GLU A 7 -13.47 57.52 -9.62
N THR A 8 -14.76 57.86 -9.72
CA THR A 8 -15.52 58.49 -8.62
C THR A 8 -15.61 57.58 -7.38
N LEU A 9 -15.75 56.27 -7.58
CA LEU A 9 -15.72 55.29 -6.47
C LEU A 9 -14.35 55.26 -5.79
N VAL A 10 -13.25 55.34 -6.56
CA VAL A 10 -11.89 55.39 -6.03
C VAL A 10 -11.67 56.68 -5.23
N ASP A 11 -12.20 57.83 -5.71
CA ASP A 11 -12.08 59.12 -5.01
C ASP A 11 -12.87 59.12 -3.69
N ILE A 12 -14.08 58.59 -3.67
CA ILE A 12 -14.88 58.42 -2.44
C ILE A 12 -14.11 57.48 -1.46
N ALA A 13 -13.51 56.42 -1.96
CA ALA A 13 -12.73 55.52 -1.14
C ALA A 13 -11.46 56.19 -0.56
N ARG A 14 -10.81 57.06 -1.35
CA ARG A 14 -9.65 57.84 -0.94
C ARG A 14 -10.04 58.87 0.13
N ALA A 15 -11.10 59.64 -0.11
CA ALA A 15 -11.63 60.62 0.86
C ALA A 15 -11.99 59.92 2.20
N ALA A 16 -12.69 58.79 2.13
CA ALA A 16 -13.02 58.03 3.32
C ALA A 16 -11.79 57.43 4.04
N ARG A 17 -10.69 57.15 3.34
CA ARG A 17 -9.45 56.70 3.97
C ARG A 17 -8.70 57.83 4.69
N MET A 18 -8.77 59.04 4.17
CA MET A 18 -8.10 60.22 4.74
C MET A 18 -8.91 60.88 5.85
N ALA A 19 -10.19 60.58 5.94
CA ALA A 19 -11.06 61.21 6.94
C ALA A 19 -10.67 60.83 8.38
N PRO A 20 -10.73 61.77 9.34
CA PRO A 20 -10.53 61.53 10.76
C PRO A 20 -11.42 60.42 11.31
N HIS A 21 -11.01 59.86 12.46
CA HIS A 21 -11.77 58.81 13.14
C HIS A 21 -13.23 59.24 13.42
N GLY A 22 -14.19 58.44 13.02
CA GLY A 22 -15.63 58.74 13.17
C GLY A 22 -16.30 59.44 11.98
N GLN A 23 -15.58 60.16 11.12
CA GLN A 23 -16.18 60.98 10.04
C GLN A 23 -16.43 60.23 8.72
N LYS A 24 -16.01 58.98 8.60
CA LYS A 24 -16.23 58.15 7.39
C LYS A 24 -17.73 57.95 7.08
N GLY A 25 -18.56 57.90 8.11
CA GLY A 25 -19.99 57.74 7.97
C GLY A 25 -20.61 58.86 7.14
N ALA A 26 -20.27 60.11 7.47
CA ALA A 26 -20.78 61.31 6.77
C ALA A 26 -20.42 61.32 5.28
N ILE A 27 -19.19 60.89 4.92
CA ILE A 27 -18.76 60.82 3.51
C ILE A 27 -19.57 59.75 2.75
N TYR A 28 -19.86 58.62 3.37
CA TYR A 28 -20.67 57.57 2.73
C TYR A 28 -22.12 58.00 2.62
N ASP A 29 -22.67 58.67 3.62
CA ASP A 29 -24.05 59.14 3.63
C ASP A 29 -24.25 60.25 2.58
N ALA A 30 -23.32 61.21 2.45
CA ALA A 30 -23.31 62.23 1.38
C ALA A 30 -23.21 61.58 -0.02
N ALA A 31 -22.36 60.56 -0.20
CA ALA A 31 -22.27 59.84 -1.45
C ALA A 31 -23.56 59.06 -1.76
N CYS A 32 -24.21 58.46 -0.77
CA CYS A 32 -25.49 57.78 -0.92
C CYS A 32 -26.61 58.75 -1.36
N GLN A 33 -26.65 59.89 -0.75
CA GLN A 33 -27.61 60.97 -1.13
C GLN A 33 -27.38 61.48 -2.56
N LYS A 34 -26.13 61.78 -2.90
CA LYS A 34 -25.73 62.25 -4.23
C LYS A 34 -26.07 61.31 -5.36
N TYR A 35 -25.87 59.98 -5.15
CA TYR A 35 -26.04 58.97 -6.20
C TYR A 35 -27.32 58.15 -6.07
N GLY A 36 -28.16 58.38 -5.08
CA GLY A 36 -29.45 57.72 -4.89
C GLY A 36 -29.31 56.20 -4.62
N ILE A 37 -28.24 55.75 -3.94
CA ILE A 37 -27.98 54.35 -3.67
C ILE A 37 -27.90 54.09 -2.17
N SER A 38 -28.22 52.84 -1.78
CA SER A 38 -28.10 52.44 -0.38
C SER A 38 -26.63 52.35 0.05
N LYS A 39 -26.37 52.59 1.33
CA LYS A 39 -25.03 52.48 1.93
C LYS A 39 -24.38 51.10 1.71
N GLN A 40 -25.20 50.06 1.74
CA GLN A 40 -24.74 48.70 1.49
C GLN A 40 -24.27 48.51 0.03
N THR A 41 -25.01 49.06 -0.93
CA THR A 41 -24.64 49.06 -2.35
C THR A 41 -23.39 49.89 -2.61
N LEU A 42 -23.24 51.05 -1.97
CA LEU A 42 -22.05 51.89 -2.05
C LEU A 42 -20.82 51.14 -1.54
N LEU A 43 -20.88 50.53 -0.34
CA LEU A 43 -19.76 49.80 0.26
C LEU A 43 -19.36 48.56 -0.57
N ARG A 44 -20.31 47.89 -1.21
CA ARG A 44 -20.03 46.81 -2.14
C ARG A 44 -19.25 47.30 -3.36
N LYS A 45 -19.75 48.39 -4.01
CA LYS A 45 -19.08 48.98 -5.18
C LYS A 45 -17.70 49.56 -4.85
N LEU A 46 -17.54 50.21 -3.69
CA LEU A 46 -16.23 50.67 -3.20
C LEU A 46 -15.25 49.49 -2.98
N GLY A 47 -15.76 48.36 -2.48
CA GLY A 47 -14.95 47.14 -2.30
C GLY A 47 -14.52 46.52 -3.63
N GLU A 48 -15.34 46.64 -4.67
CA GLU A 48 -15.03 46.17 -6.02
C GLU A 48 -14.04 47.12 -6.73
N ALA A 49 -14.22 48.45 -6.65
CA ALA A 49 -13.38 49.43 -7.34
C ALA A 49 -12.04 49.72 -6.64
N ALA A 50 -12.01 49.84 -5.31
CA ALA A 50 -10.83 50.25 -4.54
C ALA A 50 -10.18 49.12 -3.72
N GLY A 51 -10.68 47.89 -3.85
CA GLY A 51 -10.25 46.73 -3.07
C GLY A 51 -10.68 46.81 -1.59
N LYS A 52 -11.06 45.68 -1.01
CA LYS A 52 -11.34 45.60 0.44
C LYS A 52 -10.00 45.57 1.19
N LYS A 53 -9.85 46.46 2.19
CA LYS A 53 -8.71 46.30 3.12
C LYS A 53 -8.75 44.91 3.72
N PRO A 54 -7.61 44.17 3.71
CA PRO A 54 -7.55 42.94 4.44
C PRO A 54 -7.88 43.19 5.91
N ARG A 55 -8.76 42.38 6.48
CA ARG A 55 -9.05 42.47 7.91
C ARG A 55 -7.76 42.27 8.69
N LYS A 56 -7.48 43.13 9.67
CA LYS A 56 -6.36 42.92 10.59
C LYS A 56 -6.51 41.54 11.19
N THR A 57 -5.48 40.73 11.00
CA THR A 57 -5.42 39.40 11.63
C THR A 57 -5.27 39.61 13.13
N ARG A 58 -6.09 38.93 13.93
CA ARG A 58 -5.96 38.96 15.38
C ARG A 58 -4.56 38.44 15.77
N SER A 59 -3.96 39.01 16.82
CA SER A 59 -2.63 38.65 17.30
C SER A 59 -2.53 37.20 17.82
N ASP A 60 -3.70 36.61 18.13
CA ASP A 60 -3.86 35.23 18.59
C ASP A 60 -4.19 34.25 17.47
N LYS A 61 -4.28 34.72 16.20
CA LYS A 61 -4.59 33.84 15.06
C LYS A 61 -3.49 32.81 14.87
N GLY A 62 -3.87 31.53 14.98
CA GLY A 62 -2.95 30.40 14.84
C GLY A 62 -2.31 29.95 16.16
N LYS A 63 -2.43 30.74 17.23
CA LYS A 63 -2.01 30.31 18.59
C LYS A 63 -3.14 29.51 19.23
N SER A 64 -2.81 28.35 19.74
CA SER A 64 -3.74 27.49 20.47
C SER A 64 -3.16 27.22 21.85
N CYS A 65 -4.00 27.30 22.87
CA CYS A 65 -3.64 26.87 24.23
C CYS A 65 -3.58 25.32 24.36
N ILE A 66 -3.93 24.61 23.30
CA ILE A 66 -3.88 23.16 23.22
C ILE A 66 -2.71 22.80 22.31
N THR A 67 -1.73 22.12 22.84
CA THR A 67 -0.53 21.74 22.11
C THR A 67 -0.80 20.55 21.17
N MET A 68 0.08 20.32 20.19
CA MET A 68 0.02 19.14 19.34
C MET A 68 0.16 17.85 20.16
N ASN A 69 0.95 17.89 21.22
CA ASN A 69 1.14 16.76 22.11
C ASN A 69 -0.14 16.45 22.90
N ASP A 70 -0.81 17.46 23.45
CA ASP A 70 -2.12 17.29 24.12
C ASP A 70 -3.13 16.62 23.19
N MET A 71 -3.19 17.08 21.93
CA MET A 71 -4.10 16.50 20.94
C MET A 71 -3.77 15.04 20.61
N LYS A 72 -2.48 14.67 20.60
CA LYS A 72 -2.04 13.28 20.40
C LYS A 72 -2.47 12.39 21.56
N TYR A 73 -2.27 12.81 22.80
CA TYR A 73 -2.70 12.06 23.97
C TYR A 73 -4.21 11.85 23.99
N ILE A 74 -4.99 12.91 23.75
CA ILE A 74 -6.45 12.85 23.70
C ILE A 74 -6.91 11.91 22.57
N ALA A 75 -6.34 12.05 21.36
CA ALA A 75 -6.68 11.18 20.25
C ALA A 75 -6.30 9.72 20.51
N GLY A 76 -5.11 9.48 21.05
CA GLY A 76 -4.60 8.15 21.40
C GLY A 76 -5.49 7.43 22.42
N SER A 77 -5.89 8.12 23.49
CA SER A 77 -6.81 7.56 24.49
C SER A 77 -8.17 7.17 23.91
N ILE A 78 -8.73 8.01 23.01
CA ILE A 78 -10.00 7.71 22.35
C ILE A 78 -9.86 6.53 21.40
N ILE A 79 -8.76 6.45 20.64
CA ILE A 79 -8.49 5.33 19.72
C ILE A 79 -8.37 4.03 20.50
N GLN A 80 -7.59 4.02 21.60
CA GLN A 80 -7.40 2.86 22.45
C GLN A 80 -8.72 2.39 23.08
N ALA A 81 -9.58 3.31 23.52
CA ALA A 81 -10.88 3.00 24.08
C ALA A 81 -11.96 2.63 23.03
N THR A 82 -11.62 2.62 21.75
CA THR A 82 -12.56 2.27 20.68
C THR A 82 -12.57 0.76 20.48
N ARG A 83 -13.76 0.13 20.55
CA ARG A 83 -13.94 -1.31 20.32
C ARG A 83 -13.75 -1.69 18.86
N GLN A 84 -13.53 -2.97 18.58
CA GLN A 84 -13.38 -3.52 17.22
C GLN A 84 -14.58 -3.20 16.30
N ASN A 85 -15.79 -3.11 16.85
CA ASN A 85 -17.00 -2.71 16.11
C ASN A 85 -17.12 -1.20 15.90
N ASN A 86 -16.04 -0.43 16.09
CA ASN A 86 -15.97 1.03 15.99
C ASN A 86 -16.83 1.80 17.01
N LYS A 87 -17.42 1.16 18.01
CA LYS A 87 -18.13 1.84 19.08
C LYS A 87 -17.11 2.56 19.97
N ARG A 88 -17.21 3.89 20.03
CA ARG A 88 -16.39 4.70 20.92
C ARG A 88 -16.99 4.70 22.32
N ASN A 89 -16.18 4.32 23.29
CA ASN A 89 -16.57 4.35 24.70
C ASN A 89 -16.12 5.66 25.38
N LEU A 90 -15.09 6.34 24.83
CA LEU A 90 -14.52 7.55 25.37
C LEU A 90 -14.76 8.75 24.42
N GLY A 91 -15.33 9.83 24.96
CA GLY A 91 -15.54 11.08 24.23
C GLY A 91 -14.39 12.07 24.44
N VAL A 92 -14.29 13.08 23.54
CA VAL A 92 -13.22 14.11 23.63
C VAL A 92 -13.28 14.85 24.98
N ALA A 93 -14.47 15.19 25.46
CA ALA A 93 -14.63 15.89 26.75
C ALA A 93 -14.05 15.07 27.89
N HIS A 94 -14.50 13.83 28.04
CA HIS A 94 -14.08 12.94 29.12
C HIS A 94 -12.59 12.62 29.04
N ALA A 95 -12.08 12.27 27.83
CA ALA A 95 -10.64 12.05 27.64
C ALA A 95 -9.79 13.25 28.02
N THR A 96 -10.26 14.48 27.72
CA THR A 96 -9.53 15.69 28.08
C THR A 96 -9.52 15.93 29.58
N THR A 97 -10.62 15.66 30.27
CA THR A 97 -10.71 15.79 31.72
C THR A 97 -9.78 14.81 32.43
N GLU A 98 -9.90 13.52 32.13
CA GLU A 98 -9.08 12.47 32.75
C GLU A 98 -7.58 12.69 32.53
N LEU A 99 -7.17 13.03 31.29
CA LEU A 99 -5.76 13.29 30.97
C LEU A 99 -5.23 14.58 31.63
N ARG A 100 -6.10 15.56 31.90
CA ARG A 100 -5.73 16.77 32.65
C ARG A 100 -5.54 16.47 34.11
N ASP A 101 -6.45 15.70 34.70
CA ASP A 101 -6.42 15.30 36.08
C ASP A 101 -5.19 14.42 36.37
N ASP A 102 -4.76 13.61 35.39
CA ASP A 102 -3.51 12.82 35.42
C ASP A 102 -2.24 13.65 35.08
N GLY A 103 -2.39 14.94 34.78
CA GLY A 103 -1.26 15.83 34.43
C GLY A 103 -0.60 15.57 33.06
N LYS A 104 -1.13 14.67 32.23
CA LYS A 104 -0.58 14.35 30.91
C LYS A 104 -0.90 15.42 29.86
N VAL A 105 -1.96 16.18 30.06
CA VAL A 105 -2.46 17.21 29.17
C VAL A 105 -2.75 18.47 29.97
N ILE A 106 -2.29 19.60 29.48
CA ILE A 106 -2.59 20.88 30.15
C ILE A 106 -4.01 21.34 29.78
N ALA A 107 -4.35 21.41 28.51
CA ALA A 107 -5.64 21.81 27.95
C ALA A 107 -6.38 22.89 28.76
N SER A 108 -5.64 23.90 29.25
CA SER A 108 -6.09 25.00 30.09
C SER A 108 -5.55 26.32 29.56
N ARG A 109 -6.20 27.41 29.86
CA ARG A 109 -5.73 28.76 29.55
C ARG A 109 -5.40 29.48 30.86
N LEU A 110 -4.33 30.25 30.83
CA LEU A 110 -4.00 31.11 31.96
C LEU A 110 -4.96 32.29 31.97
N ASP A 111 -5.62 32.53 33.09
CA ASP A 111 -6.32 33.78 33.35
C ASP A 111 -5.29 34.88 33.55
N LYS A 112 -5.46 36.01 32.86
CA LYS A 112 -4.51 37.12 32.97
C LYS A 112 -4.66 37.96 34.22
N GLU A 113 -5.82 37.90 34.85
CA GLU A 113 -6.14 38.69 36.05
C GLU A 113 -5.85 37.92 37.33
N THR A 114 -6.21 36.65 37.37
CA THR A 114 -6.04 35.81 38.56
C THR A 114 -4.78 34.95 38.54
N GLY A 115 -4.16 34.73 37.37
CA GLY A 115 -3.04 33.81 37.21
C GLY A 115 -3.43 32.33 37.26
N GLU A 116 -4.71 32.00 37.39
CA GLU A 116 -5.20 30.62 37.49
C GLU A 116 -5.32 29.94 36.12
N LEU A 117 -5.13 28.62 36.10
CA LEU A 117 -5.33 27.79 34.93
C LEU A 117 -6.81 27.42 34.78
N ILE A 118 -7.53 28.09 33.88
CA ILE A 118 -8.92 27.77 33.57
C ILE A 118 -9.00 26.68 32.54
N PRO A 119 -9.72 25.57 32.80
CA PRO A 119 -9.94 24.49 31.84
C PRO A 119 -10.56 24.99 30.54
N VAL A 120 -10.02 24.54 29.41
CA VAL A 120 -10.56 24.89 28.07
C VAL A 120 -11.83 24.08 27.81
N HIS A 121 -12.85 24.73 27.30
CA HIS A 121 -14.11 24.09 26.95
C HIS A 121 -13.88 22.95 25.92
N PRO A 122 -14.51 21.77 26.07
CA PRO A 122 -14.32 20.61 25.19
C PRO A 122 -14.52 20.89 23.70
N ASP A 123 -15.41 21.81 23.35
CA ASP A 123 -15.60 22.21 21.94
C ASP A 123 -14.40 22.96 21.36
N THR A 124 -13.65 23.68 22.18
CA THR A 124 -12.39 24.31 21.76
C THR A 124 -11.34 23.27 21.47
N VAL A 125 -11.24 22.23 22.35
CA VAL A 125 -10.38 21.07 22.12
C VAL A 125 -10.76 20.38 20.82
N ARG A 126 -12.05 20.08 20.61
CA ARG A 126 -12.57 19.46 19.39
C ARG A 126 -12.26 20.27 18.14
N ARG A 127 -12.42 21.61 18.19
CA ARG A 127 -12.08 22.50 17.05
C ARG A 127 -10.58 22.50 16.78
N ALA A 128 -9.74 22.49 17.82
CA ALA A 128 -8.28 22.39 17.68
C ALA A 128 -7.88 21.07 17.02
N MET A 129 -8.40 19.94 17.53
CA MET A 129 -8.16 18.61 16.95
C MET A 129 -8.62 18.51 15.51
N ASN A 130 -9.81 19.06 15.17
CA ASN A 130 -10.31 19.06 13.79
C ASN A 130 -9.42 19.89 12.86
N ARG A 131 -8.92 21.05 13.31
CA ARG A 131 -8.01 21.91 12.54
C ARG A 131 -6.65 21.21 12.31
N ALA A 132 -6.15 20.50 13.31
CA ALA A 132 -4.92 19.74 13.25
C ALA A 132 -5.07 18.37 12.57
N GLN A 133 -6.27 18.00 12.10
CA GLN A 133 -6.61 16.68 11.55
C GLN A 133 -6.33 15.51 12.51
N MET A 134 -6.42 15.76 13.80
CA MET A 134 -6.20 14.77 14.86
C MET A 134 -7.49 14.25 15.50
N HIS A 135 -8.65 14.72 15.02
CA HIS A 135 -9.91 14.19 15.54
C HIS A 135 -10.08 12.72 15.12
N PRO A 136 -10.49 11.79 16.00
CA PRO A 136 -10.59 10.36 15.71
C PRO A 136 -11.41 10.00 14.46
N LYS A 137 -12.41 10.82 14.09
CA LYS A 137 -13.15 10.65 12.83
C LYS A 137 -12.28 10.90 11.60
N GLN A 138 -11.36 11.86 11.67
CA GLN A 138 -10.44 12.20 10.57
C GLN A 138 -9.31 11.19 10.47
N LEU A 139 -8.77 10.74 11.62
CA LEU A 139 -7.73 9.71 11.67
C LEU A 139 -8.20 8.35 11.14
N LYS A 140 -9.51 8.10 11.15
CA LYS A 140 -10.15 6.91 10.58
C LYS A 140 -10.52 7.07 9.10
N GLN A 141 -10.28 8.23 8.51
CA GLN A 141 -10.51 8.38 7.08
C GLN A 141 -9.57 7.47 6.30
N PRO A 142 -10.10 6.84 5.24
CA PRO A 142 -9.27 5.96 4.43
C PRO A 142 -8.15 6.74 3.76
N ALA A 143 -6.99 6.11 3.63
CA ALA A 143 -5.86 6.67 2.91
C ALA A 143 -6.23 6.97 1.44
N PRO A 144 -5.58 7.95 0.81
CA PRO A 144 -5.71 8.17 -0.63
C PRO A 144 -5.43 6.87 -1.39
N SER A 145 -6.19 6.60 -2.43
CA SER A 145 -6.03 5.39 -3.24
C SER A 145 -5.97 5.76 -4.72
N VAL A 146 -5.15 5.01 -5.45
CA VAL A 146 -5.07 5.10 -6.91
C VAL A 146 -6.21 4.28 -7.51
N GLN A 147 -6.87 4.81 -8.54
CA GLN A 147 -7.86 4.08 -9.29
C GLN A 147 -7.19 3.11 -10.25
N LEU A 148 -7.54 1.83 -10.15
CA LEU A 148 -7.00 0.79 -11.02
C LEU A 148 -7.75 0.78 -12.36
N ARG A 149 -7.04 0.39 -13.43
CA ARG A 149 -7.63 0.18 -14.76
C ARG A 149 -7.07 -1.07 -15.41
N SER A 150 -7.89 -1.81 -16.13
CA SER A 150 -7.48 -2.85 -17.08
C SER A 150 -7.31 -2.27 -18.49
N LYS A 151 -6.48 -2.92 -19.31
CA LYS A 151 -6.19 -2.47 -20.68
C LYS A 151 -7.36 -2.76 -21.63
N HIS A 152 -7.83 -4.00 -21.65
CA HIS A 152 -8.89 -4.55 -22.50
C HIS A 152 -9.68 -5.60 -21.74
N ALA A 153 -10.72 -6.15 -22.33
CA ALA A 153 -11.43 -7.31 -21.82
C ALA A 153 -10.48 -8.52 -21.74
N ASN A 154 -10.66 -9.39 -20.77
CA ASN A 154 -9.76 -10.50 -20.44
C ASN A 154 -8.34 -10.10 -20.00
N HIS A 155 -8.02 -8.81 -19.85
CA HIS A 155 -6.76 -8.43 -19.20
C HIS A 155 -6.74 -8.79 -17.73
N VAL A 156 -7.81 -8.46 -16.98
CA VAL A 156 -7.94 -8.77 -15.55
C VAL A 156 -9.31 -9.33 -15.26
N TRP A 157 -9.34 -10.53 -14.71
CA TRP A 157 -10.54 -11.06 -14.05
C TRP A 157 -10.36 -10.98 -12.54
N GLU A 158 -11.39 -10.52 -11.85
CA GLU A 158 -11.49 -10.56 -10.40
C GLU A 158 -12.36 -11.74 -10.01
N MET A 159 -11.88 -12.58 -9.09
CA MET A 159 -12.59 -13.79 -8.63
C MET A 159 -12.69 -13.81 -7.12
N ASP A 160 -13.90 -14.10 -6.64
CA ASP A 160 -14.20 -14.23 -5.23
C ASP A 160 -15.22 -15.35 -4.99
N ALA A 161 -15.37 -15.79 -3.75
CA ALA A 161 -16.38 -16.75 -3.34
C ALA A 161 -17.11 -16.24 -2.10
N SER A 162 -18.43 -16.29 -2.17
CA SER A 162 -19.29 -15.80 -1.11
C SER A 162 -20.26 -16.88 -0.64
N MET A 163 -20.43 -16.98 0.66
CA MET A 163 -21.42 -17.88 1.22
C MET A 163 -22.83 -17.26 1.10
N CYS A 164 -23.75 -17.96 0.44
CA CYS A 164 -25.16 -17.56 0.40
C CYS A 164 -25.77 -17.64 1.80
N VAL A 165 -26.01 -16.48 2.42
CA VAL A 165 -26.40 -16.39 3.83
C VAL A 165 -27.76 -17.02 4.11
N LEU A 166 -28.70 -16.88 3.19
CA LEU A 166 -30.13 -17.22 3.42
C LEU A 166 -30.54 -18.56 2.85
N TYR A 167 -29.85 -19.13 1.85
CA TYR A 167 -30.40 -20.23 1.05
C TYR A 167 -29.65 -21.55 1.23
N TYR A 168 -30.42 -22.63 1.35
CA TYR A 168 -29.96 -24.02 1.45
C TYR A 168 -30.76 -24.87 0.45
N LEU A 169 -30.11 -25.70 -0.31
CA LEU A 169 -30.79 -26.66 -1.21
C LEU A 169 -31.07 -28.01 -0.52
N LYS A 170 -30.57 -28.20 0.69
CA LYS A 170 -30.85 -29.36 1.51
C LYS A 170 -31.03 -28.93 2.94
N LYS A 171 -32.07 -29.41 3.61
CA LYS A 171 -32.33 -29.04 5.00
C LYS A 171 -31.19 -29.49 5.91
N PRO A 172 -30.49 -28.61 6.58
CA PRO A 172 -29.42 -28.99 7.51
C PRO A 172 -30.01 -29.73 8.71
N LYS A 173 -29.38 -30.84 9.14
CA LYS A 173 -29.79 -31.57 10.34
C LYS A 173 -29.80 -30.65 11.56
N LYS A 174 -30.84 -30.72 12.38
CA LYS A 174 -31.00 -29.90 13.61
C LYS A 174 -30.95 -28.37 13.39
N SER A 175 -31.31 -27.87 12.20
CA SER A 175 -31.40 -26.44 11.93
C SER A 175 -32.82 -25.91 12.00
N LYS A 176 -32.95 -24.59 12.22
CA LYS A 176 -34.21 -23.86 12.15
C LYS A 176 -34.61 -23.45 10.72
N ALA A 177 -33.87 -23.93 9.71
CA ALA A 177 -34.14 -23.59 8.32
C ALA A 177 -35.56 -24.10 7.93
N ARG A 178 -36.33 -23.20 7.34
CA ARG A 178 -37.69 -23.45 6.88
C ARG A 178 -37.70 -23.58 5.36
N GLN A 179 -38.62 -24.37 4.83
CA GLN A 179 -38.83 -24.44 3.40
C GLN A 179 -39.38 -23.10 2.91
N ALA A 180 -38.65 -22.47 1.99
CA ALA A 180 -39.00 -21.14 1.49
C ALA A 180 -40.07 -21.19 0.39
N THR A 181 -40.10 -22.30 -0.36
CA THR A 181 -41.05 -22.54 -1.46
C THR A 181 -41.49 -24.00 -1.44
N PRO A 182 -42.49 -24.41 -2.21
CA PRO A 182 -42.86 -25.82 -2.39
C PRO A 182 -41.76 -26.70 -2.96
N THR A 183 -40.63 -26.14 -3.27
CA THR A 183 -39.41 -26.78 -3.80
C THR A 183 -38.35 -27.00 -2.71
N ASN A 184 -37.18 -27.53 -3.07
CA ASN A 184 -36.10 -27.88 -2.14
C ASN A 184 -35.30 -26.69 -1.61
N LEU A 185 -35.77 -25.46 -1.79
CA LEU A 185 -35.12 -24.28 -1.24
C LEU A 185 -35.51 -24.05 0.22
N TYR A 186 -34.52 -24.07 1.10
CA TYR A 186 -34.69 -23.81 2.54
C TYR A 186 -34.04 -22.46 2.88
N MET A 187 -34.65 -21.73 3.79
CA MET A 187 -34.19 -20.42 4.25
C MET A 187 -34.16 -20.38 5.78
N MET A 188 -33.16 -19.70 6.31
CA MET A 188 -33.07 -19.32 7.72
C MET A 188 -33.10 -17.82 7.82
N TYR A 189 -33.85 -17.25 8.74
CA TYR A 189 -33.87 -15.82 8.96
C TYR A 189 -32.50 -15.31 9.49
N GLU A 190 -32.08 -14.15 9.04
CA GLU A 190 -30.78 -13.59 9.34
C GLU A 190 -30.56 -13.34 10.84
N ASP A 191 -31.59 -12.91 11.56
CA ASP A 191 -31.56 -12.71 13.01
C ASP A 191 -31.40 -14.04 13.77
N GLU A 192 -32.00 -15.12 13.31
CA GLU A 192 -31.83 -16.47 13.86
C GLU A 192 -30.41 -17.01 13.61
N PHE A 193 -29.86 -16.72 12.42
CA PHE A 193 -28.52 -17.12 12.06
C PHE A 193 -27.47 -16.35 12.90
N ASN A 194 -27.63 -15.04 13.04
CA ASN A 194 -26.70 -14.17 13.72
C ASN A 194 -26.69 -14.33 15.25
N LYS A 195 -27.73 -14.88 15.85
CA LYS A 195 -27.77 -15.16 17.30
C LYS A 195 -26.64 -16.05 17.80
N ASN A 196 -26.08 -16.91 16.93
CA ASN A 196 -24.96 -17.78 17.27
C ASN A 196 -24.09 -18.05 16.02
N LYS A 197 -23.64 -16.99 15.37
CA LYS A 197 -22.99 -17.01 14.06
C LYS A 197 -21.86 -18.04 13.92
N PRO A 198 -20.87 -18.15 14.84
CA PRO A 198 -19.79 -19.12 14.70
C PRO A 198 -20.29 -20.56 14.65
N ARG A 199 -21.10 -20.95 15.62
CA ARG A 199 -21.65 -22.32 15.76
C ARG A 199 -22.66 -22.66 14.67
N ASN A 200 -23.42 -21.67 14.20
CA ASN A 200 -24.37 -21.87 13.10
C ASN A 200 -23.63 -22.00 11.77
N ALA A 201 -22.52 -21.24 11.55
CA ALA A 201 -21.70 -21.35 10.37
C ALA A 201 -21.11 -22.76 10.22
N GLU A 202 -20.45 -23.29 11.26
CA GLU A 202 -19.88 -24.65 11.25
C GLU A 202 -20.92 -25.73 10.91
N ARG A 203 -22.13 -25.64 11.48
CA ARG A 203 -23.19 -26.65 11.28
C ARG A 203 -23.79 -26.66 9.88
N VAL A 204 -23.69 -25.57 9.16
CA VAL A 204 -24.38 -25.39 7.87
C VAL A 204 -23.43 -25.27 6.69
N THR A 205 -22.13 -25.27 6.91
CA THR A 205 -21.10 -25.13 5.85
C THR A 205 -21.31 -26.13 4.73
N ASP A 206 -21.56 -27.40 5.06
CA ASP A 206 -21.75 -28.47 4.07
C ASP A 206 -23.13 -28.44 3.35
N TYR A 207 -24.08 -27.70 3.88
CA TYR A 207 -25.46 -27.65 3.36
C TYR A 207 -25.77 -26.35 2.64
N ARG A 208 -24.92 -25.30 2.84
CA ARG A 208 -25.06 -24.03 2.19
C ARG A 208 -24.52 -24.08 0.78
N VAL A 209 -25.14 -23.25 -0.01
CA VAL A 209 -24.66 -22.95 -1.35
C VAL A 209 -23.65 -21.81 -1.25
N TRP A 210 -22.59 -21.98 -1.98
CA TRP A 210 -21.58 -20.94 -2.17
C TRP A 210 -21.65 -20.42 -3.59
N SER A 211 -21.68 -19.11 -3.75
CA SER A 211 -21.53 -18.46 -5.04
C SER A 211 -20.06 -18.17 -5.30
N PHE A 212 -19.66 -18.45 -6.51
CA PHE A 212 -18.33 -18.10 -7.03
C PHE A 212 -18.56 -17.09 -8.14
N GLU A 213 -18.01 -15.89 -7.96
CA GLU A 213 -18.17 -14.77 -8.86
C GLU A 213 -16.86 -14.51 -9.60
N ILE A 214 -16.98 -14.27 -10.90
CA ILE A 214 -15.87 -13.75 -11.71
C ILE A 214 -16.36 -12.49 -12.43
N THR A 215 -15.57 -11.42 -12.35
CA THR A 215 -15.88 -10.17 -13.04
C THR A 215 -14.72 -9.78 -13.94
N ASP A 216 -15.01 -9.60 -15.23
CA ASP A 216 -14.04 -8.94 -16.11
C ASP A 216 -13.94 -7.46 -15.75
N HIS A 217 -12.80 -7.02 -15.29
CA HIS A 217 -12.61 -5.68 -14.78
C HIS A 217 -12.83 -4.58 -15.85
N ASN A 218 -12.57 -4.87 -17.13
CA ASN A 218 -12.75 -3.90 -18.21
C ASN A 218 -14.22 -3.65 -18.52
N SER A 219 -14.96 -4.70 -18.78
CA SER A 219 -16.38 -4.62 -19.19
C SER A 219 -17.34 -4.62 -18.01
N GLY A 220 -16.91 -5.11 -16.84
CA GLY A 220 -17.78 -5.38 -15.71
C GLY A 220 -18.70 -6.57 -15.95
N TRP A 221 -18.40 -7.45 -16.90
CA TRP A 221 -19.19 -8.65 -17.17
C TRP A 221 -19.16 -9.58 -15.96
N ILE A 222 -20.32 -10.02 -15.48
CA ILE A 222 -20.47 -10.82 -14.27
C ILE A 222 -20.74 -12.27 -14.65
N TYR A 223 -19.86 -13.18 -14.22
CA TYR A 223 -20.05 -14.61 -14.20
C TYR A 223 -20.37 -15.05 -12.77
N VAL A 224 -21.32 -15.95 -12.60
CA VAL A 224 -21.63 -16.57 -11.31
C VAL A 224 -21.94 -18.03 -11.50
N GLU A 225 -21.44 -18.86 -10.61
CA GLU A 225 -21.71 -20.30 -10.51
C GLU A 225 -21.79 -20.69 -9.03
N TYR A 226 -22.69 -21.62 -8.73
CA TYR A 226 -22.95 -22.07 -7.36
C TYR A 226 -22.40 -23.47 -7.11
N ARG A 227 -21.82 -23.68 -5.93
CA ARG A 227 -21.25 -24.96 -5.49
C ARG A 227 -21.63 -25.29 -4.05
N PHE A 228 -21.58 -26.59 -3.68
CA PHE A 228 -21.67 -27.04 -2.31
C PHE A 228 -20.27 -27.23 -1.70
N GLY A 229 -20.22 -27.28 -0.36
CA GLY A 229 -19.04 -27.76 0.36
C GLY A 229 -17.95 -26.72 0.64
N GLY A 230 -18.29 -25.44 0.51
CA GLY A 230 -17.41 -24.37 0.97
C GLY A 230 -16.40 -23.87 -0.05
N GLU A 231 -15.53 -23.02 0.43
CA GLU A 231 -14.47 -22.36 -0.32
C GLU A 231 -13.26 -23.31 -0.49
N LYS A 232 -13.31 -24.15 -1.52
CA LYS A 232 -12.26 -25.15 -1.83
C LYS A 232 -11.53 -24.79 -3.12
N ALA A 233 -10.24 -25.10 -3.18
CA ALA A 233 -9.40 -24.90 -4.37
C ALA A 233 -9.96 -25.55 -5.63
N GLU A 234 -10.53 -26.75 -5.48
CA GLU A 234 -11.18 -27.48 -6.57
C GLU A 234 -12.37 -26.73 -7.17
N HIS A 235 -13.17 -26.08 -6.31
CA HIS A 235 -14.31 -25.28 -6.76
C HIS A 235 -13.87 -24.02 -7.51
N TYR A 236 -12.82 -23.34 -7.03
CA TYR A 236 -12.20 -22.21 -7.75
C TYR A 236 -11.68 -22.65 -9.12
N ALA A 237 -10.97 -23.78 -9.16
CA ALA A 237 -10.45 -24.33 -10.42
C ALA A 237 -11.58 -24.68 -11.40
N ASP A 238 -12.56 -25.42 -10.97
CA ASP A 238 -13.70 -25.80 -11.82
C ASP A 238 -14.48 -24.59 -12.32
N VAL A 239 -14.75 -23.62 -11.46
CA VAL A 239 -15.48 -22.39 -11.85
C VAL A 239 -14.67 -21.54 -12.82
N LEU A 240 -13.35 -21.40 -12.60
CA LEU A 240 -12.48 -20.69 -13.53
C LEU A 240 -12.42 -21.41 -14.88
N ILE A 241 -12.24 -22.74 -14.88
CA ILE A 241 -12.25 -23.55 -16.10
C ILE A 241 -13.58 -23.35 -16.86
N ASN A 242 -14.73 -23.45 -16.18
CA ASN A 242 -16.04 -23.28 -16.79
C ASN A 242 -16.25 -21.85 -17.35
N ALA A 243 -15.75 -20.84 -16.65
CA ALA A 243 -15.82 -19.47 -17.11
C ALA A 243 -14.97 -19.22 -18.37
N MET A 244 -13.82 -19.88 -18.48
CA MET A 244 -12.92 -19.77 -19.63
C MET A 244 -13.44 -20.49 -20.88
N GLN A 245 -14.29 -21.51 -20.73
CA GLN A 245 -14.83 -22.23 -21.89
C GLN A 245 -15.83 -21.37 -22.69
N GLU A 246 -15.82 -21.54 -23.99
CA GLU A 246 -16.85 -20.98 -24.89
C GLU A 246 -18.19 -21.66 -24.62
N ARG A 247 -19.25 -20.87 -24.49
CA ARG A 247 -20.61 -21.33 -24.18
C ARG A 247 -21.59 -20.81 -25.22
N PRO A 248 -22.66 -21.58 -25.52
CA PRO A 248 -23.66 -21.17 -26.49
C PRO A 248 -24.49 -19.98 -26.02
N GLY A 249 -24.96 -19.19 -26.98
CA GLY A 249 -25.88 -18.07 -26.78
C GLY A 249 -25.18 -16.79 -26.34
N ALA A 250 -25.88 -15.98 -25.55
CA ALA A 250 -25.40 -14.67 -25.10
C ALA A 250 -24.46 -14.73 -23.88
N ASP A 251 -23.98 -15.90 -23.50
CA ASP A 251 -23.00 -16.11 -22.41
C ASP A 251 -21.58 -15.91 -22.94
N VAL A 252 -21.28 -14.68 -23.35
CA VAL A 252 -20.14 -14.34 -24.19
C VAL A 252 -18.78 -14.33 -23.47
N LEU A 253 -18.74 -14.20 -22.15
CA LEU A 253 -17.46 -14.21 -21.43
C LEU A 253 -16.77 -15.57 -21.58
N HIS A 254 -15.63 -15.61 -22.23
CA HIS A 254 -14.79 -16.81 -22.37
C HIS A 254 -13.33 -16.42 -22.65
N GLY A 255 -12.48 -17.44 -22.78
CA GLY A 255 -11.05 -17.25 -23.01
C GLY A 255 -10.24 -17.14 -21.70
N VAL A 256 -8.93 -17.15 -21.84
CA VAL A 256 -8.00 -17.12 -20.70
C VAL A 256 -7.67 -15.67 -20.34
N PRO A 257 -7.82 -15.24 -19.09
CA PRO A 257 -7.40 -13.91 -18.66
C PRO A 257 -5.87 -13.83 -18.52
N GLU A 258 -5.28 -12.66 -18.75
CA GLU A 258 -3.86 -12.44 -18.48
C GLU A 258 -3.56 -12.40 -16.98
N ILE A 259 -4.46 -11.80 -16.21
CA ILE A 259 -4.33 -11.62 -14.76
C ILE A 259 -5.60 -12.12 -14.07
N LEU A 260 -5.40 -12.92 -13.03
CA LEU A 260 -6.45 -13.27 -12.08
C LEU A 260 -6.19 -12.58 -10.75
N PHE A 261 -7.12 -11.72 -10.35
CA PHE A 261 -7.05 -10.93 -9.15
C PHE A 261 -7.95 -11.55 -8.09
N THR A 262 -7.40 -11.89 -6.92
CA THR A 262 -8.11 -12.67 -5.90
C THR A 262 -7.79 -12.16 -4.49
N ASP A 263 -8.67 -12.49 -3.55
CA ASP A 263 -8.40 -12.31 -2.13
C ASP A 263 -7.36 -13.33 -1.65
N PRO A 264 -6.58 -13.04 -0.60
CA PRO A 264 -5.59 -13.96 -0.03
C PRO A 264 -6.25 -15.11 0.75
N GLY A 265 -7.19 -15.81 0.14
CA GLY A 265 -7.87 -16.98 0.72
C GLY A 265 -6.98 -18.23 0.69
N SER A 266 -7.10 -19.09 1.71
CA SER A 266 -6.33 -20.34 1.81
C SER A 266 -6.56 -21.29 0.63
N ALA A 267 -7.75 -21.31 0.08
CA ALA A 267 -8.11 -22.15 -1.08
C ALA A 267 -7.38 -21.74 -2.36
N LEU A 268 -7.08 -20.44 -2.54
CA LEU A 268 -6.39 -19.88 -3.68
C LEU A 268 -4.86 -20.00 -3.57
N ILE A 269 -4.35 -20.25 -2.37
CA ILE A 269 -2.94 -20.54 -2.11
C ILE A 269 -2.64 -22.03 -2.43
N ALA A 270 -3.67 -22.86 -2.58
CA ALA A 270 -3.48 -24.28 -2.85
C ALA A 270 -2.64 -24.50 -4.13
N THR A 271 -1.67 -25.38 -4.01
CA THR A 271 -0.68 -25.67 -5.06
C THR A 271 -1.33 -26.02 -6.39
N SER A 272 -2.41 -26.82 -6.38
CA SER A 272 -3.13 -27.27 -7.60
C SER A 272 -3.73 -26.14 -8.40
N PHE A 273 -4.41 -25.19 -7.76
CA PHE A 273 -4.99 -24.02 -8.44
C PHE A 273 -3.88 -23.14 -9.03
N GLY A 274 -2.83 -22.89 -8.25
CA GLY A 274 -1.67 -22.12 -8.73
C GLY A 274 -0.93 -22.80 -9.89
N ASN A 275 -0.82 -24.13 -9.89
CA ASN A 275 -0.22 -24.88 -10.99
C ASN A 275 -1.00 -24.72 -12.29
N MET A 276 -2.33 -24.84 -12.24
CA MET A 276 -3.20 -24.63 -13.39
C MET A 276 -3.03 -23.21 -13.95
N CYS A 277 -3.09 -22.20 -13.09
CA CYS A 277 -2.91 -20.81 -13.53
C CYS A 277 -1.55 -20.59 -14.19
N ARG A 278 -0.47 -21.15 -13.63
CA ARG A 278 0.88 -21.05 -14.23
C ARG A 278 0.97 -21.73 -15.58
N ALA A 279 0.40 -22.93 -15.72
CA ALA A 279 0.40 -23.66 -16.99
C ALA A 279 -0.44 -22.94 -18.08
N LEU A 280 -1.45 -22.17 -17.67
CA LEU A 280 -2.26 -21.32 -18.54
C LEU A 280 -1.63 -19.94 -18.78
N GLY A 281 -0.47 -19.63 -18.19
CA GLY A 281 0.15 -18.31 -18.28
C GLY A 281 -0.64 -17.20 -17.56
N ILE A 282 -1.55 -17.57 -16.67
CA ILE A 282 -2.34 -16.62 -15.88
C ILE A 282 -1.50 -16.11 -14.72
N ARG A 283 -1.26 -14.81 -14.69
CA ARG A 283 -0.61 -14.14 -13.57
C ARG A 283 -1.59 -13.95 -12.42
N MET A 284 -1.37 -14.66 -11.33
CA MET A 284 -2.18 -14.49 -10.13
C MET A 284 -1.67 -13.32 -9.29
N ILE A 285 -2.55 -12.39 -8.97
CA ILE A 285 -2.26 -11.26 -8.08
C ILE A 285 -3.18 -11.36 -6.85
N GLN A 286 -2.57 -11.49 -5.69
CA GLN A 286 -3.27 -11.45 -4.41
C GLN A 286 -3.05 -10.09 -3.78
N HIS A 287 -4.10 -9.43 -3.35
CA HIS A 287 -3.90 -8.19 -2.65
C HIS A 287 -3.56 -8.38 -1.18
N LYS A 288 -2.82 -7.40 -0.65
CA LYS A 288 -2.51 -7.39 0.78
C LYS A 288 -3.82 -7.32 1.57
N ALA A 289 -3.96 -8.16 2.58
CA ALA A 289 -5.09 -8.15 3.49
C ALA A 289 -5.41 -6.72 3.97
N ARG A 290 -6.69 -6.35 3.99
CA ARG A 290 -7.24 -5.03 4.33
C ARG A 290 -7.14 -3.93 3.27
N ASN A 291 -6.86 -4.24 2.00
CA ASN A 291 -7.00 -3.28 0.91
C ASN A 291 -8.32 -3.52 0.14
N ALA A 292 -9.43 -3.34 0.81
CA ALA A 292 -10.80 -3.57 0.31
C ALA A 292 -11.18 -2.80 -0.97
N ARG A 293 -10.32 -1.90 -1.46
CA ARG A 293 -10.57 -1.14 -2.68
C ARG A 293 -10.07 -1.81 -3.95
N ALA A 294 -9.27 -2.84 -3.80
CA ALA A 294 -8.69 -3.54 -4.92
C ALA A 294 -9.68 -4.53 -5.57
N THR A 295 -10.65 -5.07 -4.80
CA THR A 295 -11.72 -5.99 -5.23
C THR A 295 -13.08 -5.34 -5.40
N GLY A 296 -13.14 -4.03 -5.50
CA GLY A 296 -14.40 -3.29 -5.56
C GLY A 296 -15.35 -3.69 -6.69
N SER A 297 -14.85 -4.30 -7.77
CA SER A 297 -15.71 -4.77 -8.89
C SER A 297 -16.40 -6.06 -8.55
N VAL A 298 -15.70 -7.04 -7.97
CA VAL A 298 -16.31 -8.34 -7.61
C VAL A 298 -17.21 -8.21 -6.38
N GLU A 299 -16.84 -7.40 -5.38
CA GLU A 299 -17.72 -7.06 -4.26
C GLU A 299 -19.03 -6.41 -4.76
N LYS A 300 -18.92 -5.50 -5.74
CA LYS A 300 -20.10 -4.90 -6.34
C LYS A 300 -20.90 -5.90 -7.18
N ALA A 301 -20.25 -6.84 -7.85
CA ALA A 301 -20.91 -7.92 -8.56
C ALA A 301 -21.69 -8.80 -7.58
N ARG A 302 -21.13 -9.13 -6.42
CA ARG A 302 -21.81 -9.87 -5.36
C ARG A 302 -23.09 -9.14 -4.89
N ASP A 303 -23.01 -7.84 -4.57
CA ASP A 303 -24.18 -7.03 -4.20
C ASP A 303 -25.28 -7.06 -5.30
N ILE A 304 -24.88 -7.02 -6.57
CA ILE A 304 -25.81 -7.10 -7.71
C ILE A 304 -26.46 -8.48 -7.79
N ILE A 305 -25.69 -9.57 -7.66
CA ILE A 305 -26.20 -10.94 -7.70
C ILE A 305 -27.20 -11.15 -6.56
N GLU A 306 -26.84 -10.78 -5.35
CA GLU A 306 -27.69 -10.91 -4.18
C GLU A 306 -29.03 -10.18 -4.34
N ARG A 307 -28.99 -8.92 -4.77
CA ARG A 307 -30.18 -8.07 -4.92
C ARG A 307 -31.03 -8.37 -6.14
N ARG A 308 -30.45 -8.82 -7.25
CA ARG A 308 -31.15 -8.93 -8.54
C ARG A 308 -31.34 -10.35 -9.03
N PHE A 309 -30.72 -11.34 -8.40
CA PHE A 309 -30.88 -12.75 -8.71
C PHE A 309 -31.34 -13.52 -7.50
N GLU A 310 -30.54 -13.57 -6.43
CA GLU A 310 -30.87 -14.42 -5.26
C GLU A 310 -32.18 -14.02 -4.60
N SER A 311 -32.49 -12.72 -4.57
CA SER A 311 -33.77 -12.22 -4.06
C SER A 311 -34.97 -12.73 -4.84
N LEU A 312 -34.82 -13.13 -6.10
CA LEU A 312 -35.90 -13.67 -6.94
C LEU A 312 -36.13 -15.18 -6.75
N LEU A 313 -35.17 -15.88 -6.14
CA LEU A 313 -35.29 -17.34 -5.96
C LEU A 313 -36.46 -17.76 -5.08
N SER A 314 -36.92 -16.86 -4.21
CA SER A 314 -38.12 -17.08 -3.41
C SER A 314 -39.41 -17.09 -4.23
N PHE A 315 -39.43 -16.50 -5.42
CA PHE A 315 -40.58 -16.43 -6.29
C PHE A 315 -40.66 -17.58 -7.31
N GLU A 316 -39.49 -18.11 -7.73
CA GLU A 316 -39.43 -19.15 -8.76
C GLU A 316 -39.22 -20.55 -8.19
N GLY A 317 -38.63 -20.65 -7.01
CA GLY A 317 -38.20 -21.92 -6.42
C GLY A 317 -36.93 -22.48 -7.10
N VAL A 318 -36.33 -23.48 -6.46
CA VAL A 318 -35.13 -24.16 -6.95
C VAL A 318 -35.21 -25.65 -6.61
N LEU A 319 -34.99 -26.48 -7.62
CA LEU A 319 -35.07 -27.94 -7.45
C LEU A 319 -33.79 -28.55 -6.90
N ASN A 320 -32.66 -28.16 -7.48
CA ASN A 320 -31.33 -28.66 -7.15
C ASN A 320 -30.25 -27.67 -7.58
N LEU A 321 -28.99 -28.03 -7.43
CA LEU A 321 -27.86 -27.17 -7.77
C LEU A 321 -27.75 -26.86 -9.28
N ASP A 322 -28.09 -27.84 -10.12
CA ASP A 322 -28.05 -27.68 -11.59
C ASP A 322 -29.16 -26.73 -12.07
N ASP A 323 -30.36 -26.82 -11.49
CA ASP A 323 -31.44 -25.88 -11.73
C ASP A 323 -31.05 -24.45 -11.28
N LEU A 324 -30.43 -24.32 -10.10
CA LEU A 324 -29.91 -23.03 -9.62
C LEU A 324 -28.88 -22.43 -10.61
N ASN A 325 -27.92 -23.24 -11.05
CA ASN A 325 -26.92 -22.80 -12.01
C ASN A 325 -27.51 -22.48 -13.39
N SER A 326 -28.51 -23.21 -13.82
CA SER A 326 -29.25 -22.92 -15.05
C SER A 326 -29.99 -21.58 -14.96
N LYS A 327 -30.67 -21.31 -13.85
CA LYS A 327 -31.32 -20.01 -13.57
C LYS A 327 -30.28 -18.87 -13.48
N ALA A 328 -29.16 -19.09 -12.80
CA ALA A 328 -28.08 -18.13 -12.71
C ALA A 328 -27.51 -17.79 -14.10
N ARG A 329 -27.36 -18.78 -14.95
CA ARG A 329 -26.92 -18.60 -16.35
C ARG A 329 -27.90 -17.74 -17.14
N VAL A 330 -29.19 -18.02 -17.08
CA VAL A 330 -30.22 -17.23 -17.78
C VAL A 330 -30.20 -15.79 -17.27
N TRP A 331 -30.13 -15.62 -15.93
CA TRP A 331 -30.07 -14.30 -15.32
C TRP A 331 -28.83 -13.51 -15.76
N ARG A 332 -27.63 -14.11 -15.65
CA ARG A 332 -26.38 -13.40 -16.02
C ARG A 332 -26.33 -12.99 -17.48
N MET A 333 -26.82 -13.85 -18.40
CA MET A 333 -26.94 -13.48 -19.82
C MET A 333 -27.86 -12.28 -20.01
N LYS A 334 -29.06 -12.31 -19.42
CA LYS A 334 -30.01 -11.19 -19.48
C LYS A 334 -29.41 -9.92 -18.89
N PHE A 335 -28.85 -10.01 -17.68
CA PHE A 335 -28.30 -8.86 -16.96
C PHE A 335 -27.15 -8.20 -17.72
N ASN A 336 -26.15 -8.97 -18.13
CA ASN A 336 -24.97 -8.43 -18.82
C ASN A 336 -25.30 -7.83 -20.18
N ARG A 337 -26.34 -8.34 -20.85
CA ARG A 337 -26.81 -7.84 -22.13
C ARG A 337 -27.67 -6.59 -22.04
N THR A 338 -28.38 -6.37 -20.95
CA THR A 338 -29.36 -5.28 -20.85
C THR A 338 -28.99 -4.17 -19.89
N ALA A 339 -28.27 -4.47 -18.81
CA ALA A 339 -27.95 -3.48 -17.80
C ALA A 339 -26.77 -2.59 -18.21
N ILE A 340 -27.02 -1.29 -18.32
CA ILE A 340 -26.02 -0.27 -18.65
C ILE A 340 -25.05 -0.10 -17.46
N HIS A 341 -23.76 -0.18 -17.74
CA HIS A 341 -22.72 0.02 -16.75
C HIS A 341 -22.42 1.52 -16.56
N SER A 342 -22.30 1.96 -15.30
CA SER A 342 -22.15 3.39 -14.96
C SER A 342 -20.86 4.03 -15.49
N ARG A 343 -19.76 3.27 -15.58
CA ARG A 343 -18.44 3.75 -16.03
C ARG A 343 -18.39 4.03 -17.54
N HIS A 344 -18.72 3.03 -18.36
CA HIS A 344 -18.55 3.10 -19.82
C HIS A 344 -19.85 3.35 -20.59
N LYS A 345 -21.01 3.46 -19.93
CA LYS A 345 -22.32 3.79 -20.52
C LYS A 345 -22.83 2.84 -21.62
N LYS A 346 -22.29 1.64 -21.68
CA LYS A 346 -22.68 0.55 -22.57
C LYS A 346 -23.16 -0.66 -21.75
N THR A 347 -23.76 -1.65 -22.41
CA THR A 347 -23.98 -2.95 -21.76
C THR A 347 -22.63 -3.63 -21.51
N ARG A 348 -22.59 -4.57 -20.57
CA ARG A 348 -21.37 -5.31 -20.28
C ARG A 348 -20.96 -6.21 -21.42
N THR A 349 -21.95 -6.80 -22.11
CA THR A 349 -21.75 -7.65 -23.30
C THR A 349 -21.17 -6.82 -24.45
N ASP A 350 -21.76 -5.68 -24.79
CA ASP A 350 -21.25 -4.84 -25.88
C ASP A 350 -19.82 -4.38 -25.60
N ARG A 351 -19.55 -3.95 -24.37
CA ARG A 351 -18.21 -3.51 -23.97
C ARG A 351 -17.19 -4.65 -24.04
N TRP A 352 -17.57 -5.86 -23.61
CA TRP A 352 -16.69 -7.02 -23.69
C TRP A 352 -16.36 -7.37 -25.13
N LEU A 353 -17.37 -7.49 -25.99
CA LEU A 353 -17.21 -7.81 -27.42
C LEU A 353 -16.32 -6.78 -28.16
N GLU A 354 -16.53 -5.50 -27.91
CA GLU A 354 -15.69 -4.44 -28.50
C GLU A 354 -14.23 -4.52 -28.05
N SER A 355 -14.01 -4.87 -26.80
CA SER A 355 -12.69 -4.75 -26.16
C SER A 355 -11.86 -6.03 -26.22
N VAL A 356 -12.47 -7.19 -26.48
CA VAL A 356 -11.77 -8.48 -26.49
C VAL A 356 -11.10 -8.77 -27.83
N SER A 357 -11.51 -8.08 -28.89
CA SER A 357 -10.98 -8.28 -30.25
C SER A 357 -9.45 -8.14 -30.28
N GLY A 358 -8.77 -9.13 -30.84
CA GLY A 358 -7.30 -9.20 -30.91
C GLY A 358 -6.60 -9.65 -29.61
N HIS A 359 -7.35 -9.83 -28.51
CA HIS A 359 -6.79 -10.22 -27.20
C HIS A 359 -7.37 -11.54 -26.66
N LEU A 360 -8.28 -12.16 -27.40
CA LEU A 360 -8.93 -13.40 -26.98
C LEU A 360 -7.97 -14.59 -27.12
N VAL A 361 -7.61 -15.17 -26.00
CA VAL A 361 -6.86 -16.43 -25.94
C VAL A 361 -7.87 -17.56 -25.67
N LYS A 362 -8.02 -18.48 -26.61
CA LYS A 362 -8.95 -19.61 -26.47
C LYS A 362 -8.49 -20.54 -25.34
N ALA A 363 -9.39 -20.91 -24.45
CA ALA A 363 -9.07 -21.84 -23.38
C ALA A 363 -8.81 -23.26 -23.89
N PRO A 364 -7.82 -23.98 -23.31
CA PRO A 364 -7.67 -25.42 -23.56
C PRO A 364 -8.89 -26.20 -23.07
N SER A 365 -9.00 -27.48 -23.45
CA SER A 365 -10.10 -28.33 -22.99
C SER A 365 -10.13 -28.46 -21.46
N VAL A 366 -11.33 -28.70 -20.94
CA VAL A 366 -11.54 -28.90 -19.48
C VAL A 366 -10.62 -29.99 -18.93
N ALA A 367 -10.44 -31.10 -19.67
CA ALA A 367 -9.57 -32.21 -19.27
C ALA A 367 -8.10 -31.75 -19.13
N LEU A 368 -7.61 -31.00 -20.11
CA LEU A 368 -6.22 -30.51 -20.11
C LEU A 368 -5.98 -29.48 -18.98
N CYS A 369 -6.95 -28.59 -18.71
CA CYS A 369 -6.86 -27.67 -17.59
C CYS A 369 -6.81 -28.39 -16.22
N ARG A 370 -7.61 -29.46 -16.06
CA ARG A 370 -7.58 -30.29 -14.84
C ARG A 370 -6.27 -31.05 -14.68
N GLU A 371 -5.74 -31.62 -15.77
CA GLU A 371 -4.45 -32.27 -15.78
C GLU A 371 -3.34 -31.29 -15.33
N ALA A 372 -3.35 -30.07 -15.86
CA ALA A 372 -2.40 -29.04 -15.48
C ALA A 372 -2.40 -28.70 -13.98
N ALA A 373 -3.55 -28.80 -13.32
CA ALA A 373 -3.65 -28.58 -11.87
C ALA A 373 -2.84 -29.61 -11.06
N MET A 374 -2.62 -30.81 -11.60
CA MET A 374 -1.88 -31.88 -10.93
C MET A 374 -0.37 -31.74 -11.08
N HIS A 375 0.13 -30.96 -12.03
CA HIS A 375 1.54 -30.83 -12.34
C HIS A 375 2.15 -29.54 -11.76
N ALA A 376 2.98 -29.68 -10.74
CA ALA A 376 3.75 -28.55 -10.21
C ALA A 376 4.85 -28.13 -11.20
N PRO A 377 5.23 -26.83 -11.22
CA PRO A 377 6.43 -26.41 -11.92
C PRO A 377 7.66 -27.16 -11.42
N GLU A 378 8.50 -27.62 -12.33
CA GLU A 378 9.73 -28.33 -12.00
C GLU A 378 10.91 -27.38 -12.04
N THR A 379 11.90 -27.62 -11.21
CA THR A 379 13.15 -26.87 -11.24
C THR A 379 14.11 -27.54 -12.22
N ARG A 380 14.63 -26.80 -13.19
CA ARG A 380 15.61 -27.26 -14.17
C ARG A 380 16.82 -26.34 -14.19
N ARG A 381 18.00 -26.90 -14.45
CA ARG A 381 19.25 -26.13 -14.51
C ARG A 381 19.53 -25.70 -15.94
N VAL A 382 19.95 -24.46 -16.12
CA VAL A 382 20.37 -23.94 -17.43
C VAL A 382 21.75 -24.48 -17.76
N ASN A 383 21.87 -25.16 -18.91
CA ASN A 383 23.12 -25.70 -19.38
C ASN A 383 24.04 -24.62 -19.99
N SER A 384 25.30 -24.95 -20.20
CA SER A 384 26.31 -24.07 -20.80
C SER A 384 25.96 -23.61 -22.22
N ASP A 385 25.14 -24.36 -22.92
CA ASP A 385 24.62 -24.06 -24.27
C ASP A 385 23.28 -23.33 -24.25
N MET A 386 22.90 -22.77 -23.11
CA MET A 386 21.68 -21.98 -22.89
C MET A 386 20.39 -22.76 -23.21
N HIS A 387 20.37 -24.03 -22.88
CA HIS A 387 19.19 -24.89 -22.97
C HIS A 387 18.84 -25.48 -21.60
N ILE A 388 17.59 -25.92 -21.48
CA ILE A 388 17.08 -26.69 -20.35
C ILE A 388 16.49 -28.01 -20.85
N SER A 389 16.61 -29.06 -20.07
CA SER A 389 15.94 -30.34 -20.35
C SER A 389 14.66 -30.46 -19.55
N PHE A 390 13.53 -30.68 -20.25
CA PHE A 390 12.22 -30.86 -19.63
C PHE A 390 11.43 -31.91 -20.40
N ASN A 391 10.90 -32.93 -19.73
CA ASN A 391 10.16 -34.05 -20.31
C ASN A 391 10.88 -34.70 -21.52
N GLY A 392 12.21 -34.94 -21.40
CA GLY A 392 13.00 -35.58 -22.46
C GLY A 392 13.32 -34.72 -23.67
N ARG A 393 12.88 -33.44 -23.69
CA ARG A 393 13.16 -32.48 -24.78
C ARG A 393 14.06 -31.36 -24.28
N GLN A 394 14.76 -30.68 -25.19
CA GLN A 394 15.60 -29.53 -24.91
C GLN A 394 14.83 -28.24 -25.33
N PHE A 395 14.90 -27.20 -24.51
CA PHE A 395 14.25 -25.91 -24.77
C PHE A 395 15.28 -24.79 -24.71
N ASN A 396 15.20 -23.88 -25.67
CA ASN A 396 16.15 -22.78 -25.82
C ASN A 396 15.78 -21.59 -24.93
N VAL A 397 16.70 -21.22 -24.02
CA VAL A 397 16.55 -20.09 -23.08
C VAL A 397 17.54 -18.95 -23.36
N SER A 398 18.23 -18.98 -24.50
CA SER A 398 19.25 -17.98 -24.88
C SER A 398 18.74 -16.55 -24.84
N ARG A 399 17.46 -16.33 -25.20
CA ARG A 399 16.79 -15.03 -25.11
C ARG A 399 16.75 -14.50 -23.68
N LEU A 400 16.49 -15.37 -22.69
CA LEU A 400 16.41 -14.97 -21.30
C LEU A 400 17.81 -14.68 -20.73
N VAL A 401 18.82 -15.43 -21.18
CA VAL A 401 20.22 -15.18 -20.83
C VAL A 401 20.67 -13.82 -21.41
N ALA A 402 20.30 -13.51 -22.65
CA ALA A 402 20.60 -12.23 -23.28
C ALA A 402 19.89 -11.03 -22.60
N MET A 403 18.77 -11.27 -21.93
CA MET A 403 18.02 -10.28 -21.17
C MET A 403 18.48 -10.14 -19.69
N ASP A 404 19.57 -10.83 -19.30
CA ASP A 404 20.06 -10.93 -17.91
C ASP A 404 19.01 -11.43 -16.88
N LEU A 405 17.97 -12.12 -17.35
CA LEU A 405 16.91 -12.66 -16.50
C LEU A 405 17.30 -14.01 -15.89
N VAL A 406 18.21 -14.74 -16.54
CA VAL A 406 18.66 -16.07 -16.17
C VAL A 406 20.13 -16.19 -16.52
N CYS A 407 20.93 -16.84 -15.67
CA CYS A 407 22.33 -17.13 -15.93
C CYS A 407 22.55 -18.62 -16.23
N ILE A 408 23.66 -18.92 -16.90
CA ILE A 408 24.11 -20.30 -17.08
C ILE A 408 24.39 -20.92 -15.71
N GLY A 409 23.84 -22.12 -15.48
CA GLY A 409 23.93 -22.81 -14.21
C GLY A 409 22.82 -22.55 -13.22
N ASP A 410 21.98 -21.53 -13.46
CA ASP A 410 20.83 -21.22 -12.61
C ASP A 410 19.81 -22.35 -12.59
N ALA A 411 19.17 -22.49 -11.43
CA ALA A 411 18.02 -23.37 -11.23
C ALA A 411 16.73 -22.56 -11.45
N ILE A 412 16.03 -22.79 -12.55
CA ILE A 412 14.83 -22.05 -12.95
C ILE A 412 13.59 -22.91 -12.90
N ARG A 413 12.44 -22.29 -12.61
CA ARG A 413 11.14 -22.97 -12.58
C ARG A 413 10.58 -23.06 -14.00
N VAL A 414 10.19 -24.28 -14.39
CA VAL A 414 9.67 -24.60 -15.72
C VAL A 414 8.31 -25.26 -15.60
N THR A 415 7.35 -24.83 -16.40
CA THR A 415 6.02 -25.46 -16.48
C THR A 415 5.62 -25.66 -17.94
N ARG A 416 4.67 -26.56 -18.17
CA ARG A 416 4.11 -26.81 -19.50
C ARG A 416 3.43 -25.58 -20.03
N ASN A 417 3.54 -25.34 -21.35
CA ASN A 417 2.69 -24.42 -22.06
C ASN A 417 1.51 -25.20 -22.66
N LEU A 418 0.30 -24.93 -22.18
CA LEU A 418 -0.91 -25.64 -22.64
C LEU A 418 -1.40 -25.18 -24.02
N PHE A 419 -0.86 -24.09 -24.52
CA PHE A 419 -1.23 -23.53 -25.82
C PHE A 419 -0.27 -23.95 -26.93
N ASN A 420 0.95 -24.28 -26.55
CA ASN A 420 1.99 -24.62 -27.51
C ASN A 420 2.80 -25.82 -26.95
N PRO A 421 2.58 -27.04 -27.48
CA PRO A 421 3.29 -28.24 -27.01
C PRO A 421 4.79 -28.21 -27.37
N ASP A 422 5.21 -27.32 -28.28
CA ASP A 422 6.59 -27.14 -28.69
C ASP A 422 7.28 -25.98 -27.93
N ALA A 423 6.68 -25.52 -26.84
CA ALA A 423 7.27 -24.54 -25.95
C ALA A 423 6.97 -24.86 -24.48
N VAL A 424 7.78 -24.28 -23.60
CA VAL A 424 7.54 -24.28 -22.16
C VAL A 424 7.48 -22.86 -21.63
N TYR A 425 6.85 -22.68 -20.47
CA TYR A 425 6.97 -21.43 -19.72
C TYR A 425 8.07 -21.52 -18.69
N ILE A 426 8.99 -20.58 -18.75
CA ILE A 426 9.90 -20.28 -17.66
C ILE A 426 9.21 -19.29 -16.73
N VAL A 427 9.18 -19.62 -15.44
CA VAL A 427 8.50 -18.81 -14.41
C VAL A 427 9.56 -18.14 -13.56
N THR A 428 9.65 -16.82 -13.65
CA THR A 428 10.51 -15.98 -12.82
C THR A 428 9.68 -15.12 -11.89
N GLU A 429 10.26 -14.70 -10.79
CA GLU A 429 9.64 -13.73 -9.90
C GLU A 429 9.95 -12.30 -10.40
N GLY A 430 8.93 -11.47 -10.60
CA GLY A 430 9.11 -10.08 -10.95
C GLY A 430 9.51 -9.23 -9.75
N GLU A 431 9.96 -7.99 -9.98
CA GLU A 431 10.29 -7.01 -8.93
C GLU A 431 9.08 -6.72 -8.02
N ASP A 432 7.87 -6.93 -8.53
CA ASP A 432 6.60 -6.79 -7.81
C ASP A 432 6.23 -8.03 -6.97
N GLY A 433 7.09 -9.07 -6.96
CA GLY A 433 6.86 -10.33 -6.23
C GLY A 433 5.88 -11.29 -6.91
N TRP A 434 5.48 -11.01 -8.17
CA TRP A 434 4.54 -11.83 -8.92
C TRP A 434 5.22 -12.66 -9.99
N ASP A 435 4.65 -13.84 -10.30
CA ASP A 435 5.15 -14.70 -11.38
C ASP A 435 5.09 -13.99 -12.74
N LYS A 436 6.21 -14.01 -13.47
CA LYS A 436 6.32 -13.62 -14.88
C LYS A 436 6.58 -14.85 -15.71
N PHE A 437 5.92 -14.95 -16.86
CA PHE A 437 6.00 -16.09 -17.76
C PHE A 437 6.74 -15.72 -19.04
N TYR A 438 7.70 -16.56 -19.39
CA TYR A 438 8.47 -16.42 -20.63
C TYR A 438 8.36 -17.70 -21.43
N GLU A 439 7.82 -17.61 -22.64
CA GLU A 439 7.73 -18.73 -23.55
C GLU A 439 9.10 -19.03 -24.15
N CYS A 440 9.53 -20.29 -24.03
CA CYS A 440 10.79 -20.79 -24.55
C CYS A 440 10.52 -21.97 -25.49
N PRO A 441 10.92 -21.88 -26.78
CA PRO A 441 10.65 -22.92 -27.76
C PRO A 441 11.54 -24.15 -27.55
N VAL A 442 11.06 -25.29 -28.04
CA VAL A 442 11.86 -26.50 -28.16
C VAL A 442 13.04 -26.26 -29.10
N ALA A 443 14.15 -26.93 -28.84
CA ALA A 443 15.29 -26.92 -29.73
C ALA A 443 14.98 -27.69 -31.00
N ASP A 444 15.24 -27.11 -32.17
CA ASP A 444 15.09 -27.73 -33.46
C ASP A 444 16.32 -28.59 -33.80
N TYR A 445 16.08 -29.73 -34.44
CA TYR A 445 17.13 -30.69 -34.81
C TYR A 445 17.10 -30.90 -36.33
N ILE A 446 18.29 -31.04 -36.91
CA ILE A 446 18.46 -31.38 -38.33
C ILE A 446 18.07 -32.85 -38.50
N GLU A 447 17.09 -33.07 -39.37
CA GLU A 447 16.57 -34.39 -39.67
C GLU A 447 17.70 -35.35 -40.15
N GLY A 448 17.71 -36.56 -39.63
CA GLY A 448 18.68 -37.59 -39.97
C GLY A 448 20.06 -37.51 -39.26
N SER A 449 20.49 -36.31 -38.85
CA SER A 449 21.79 -36.15 -38.18
C SER A 449 21.70 -35.99 -36.64
N GLY A 450 20.55 -35.52 -36.12
CA GLY A 450 20.34 -35.28 -34.73
C GLY A 450 21.13 -34.10 -34.15
N PHE A 451 21.84 -33.34 -34.97
CA PHE A 451 22.44 -32.07 -34.51
C PHE A 451 21.38 -30.98 -34.40
N ARG A 452 21.53 -30.09 -33.45
CA ARG A 452 20.62 -28.92 -33.35
C ARG A 452 20.89 -27.94 -34.48
N VAL A 453 19.85 -27.32 -34.96
CA VAL A 453 19.90 -26.33 -36.05
C VAL A 453 20.75 -25.11 -35.67
N ASP A 454 20.79 -24.75 -34.39
CA ASP A 454 21.58 -23.64 -33.83
C ASP A 454 23.06 -23.99 -33.59
N SER A 455 23.50 -25.24 -33.88
CA SER A 455 24.87 -25.66 -33.76
C SER A 455 25.76 -25.11 -34.85
N CYS A 456 26.97 -24.70 -34.51
CA CYS A 456 27.95 -24.19 -35.48
C CYS A 456 28.61 -25.33 -36.23
N VAL A 457 28.83 -25.17 -37.55
CA VAL A 457 29.52 -26.15 -38.37
C VAL A 457 31.03 -26.12 -38.10
N ILE A 458 31.64 -27.27 -37.84
CA ILE A 458 33.09 -27.36 -37.63
C ILE A 458 33.83 -26.90 -38.90
N GLY A 459 34.74 -25.96 -38.75
CA GLY A 459 35.53 -25.38 -39.84
C GLY A 459 34.97 -24.08 -40.43
N GLU A 460 33.74 -23.71 -40.09
CA GLU A 460 33.21 -22.41 -40.42
C GLU A 460 33.52 -21.39 -39.34
N LYS A 461 33.62 -20.09 -39.74
CA LYS A 461 33.77 -18.98 -38.74
C LYS A 461 32.46 -18.81 -38.00
N TYR A 462 32.45 -19.10 -36.75
CA TYR A 462 31.32 -18.83 -35.88
C TYR A 462 31.54 -17.56 -35.05
N ARG A 463 30.47 -16.86 -34.78
CA ARG A 463 30.50 -15.69 -33.91
C ARG A 463 30.49 -16.18 -32.45
N THR A 464 31.50 -15.83 -31.68
CA THR A 464 31.51 -16.07 -30.25
C THR A 464 30.32 -15.42 -29.59
N LEU A 465 29.67 -16.13 -28.69
CA LEU A 465 28.56 -15.57 -27.91
C LEU A 465 29.06 -14.40 -27.03
N PRO A 466 28.25 -13.38 -26.85
CA PRO A 466 28.60 -12.27 -25.96
C PRO A 466 28.82 -12.80 -24.54
N GLU A 467 29.83 -12.27 -23.87
CA GLU A 467 30.10 -12.62 -22.47
C GLU A 467 28.92 -12.25 -21.58
N THR A 468 28.59 -13.18 -20.70
CA THR A 468 27.58 -12.93 -19.66
C THR A 468 28.10 -11.90 -18.66
N LYS A 469 27.18 -11.24 -17.94
CA LYS A 469 27.52 -10.29 -16.88
C LYS A 469 28.45 -10.93 -15.82
N ALA A 470 28.20 -12.20 -15.47
CA ALA A 470 29.04 -12.95 -14.56
C ALA A 470 30.49 -13.12 -15.07
N GLN A 471 30.67 -13.38 -16.36
CA GLN A 471 31.99 -13.49 -16.98
C GLN A 471 32.73 -12.15 -17.01
N LYS A 472 32.02 -11.06 -17.30
CA LYS A 472 32.58 -9.70 -17.24
C LYS A 472 33.03 -9.35 -15.83
N ASN A 473 32.16 -9.57 -14.83
CA ASN A 473 32.48 -9.38 -13.42
C ASN A 473 33.67 -10.23 -12.98
N LEU A 474 33.74 -11.49 -13.44
CA LEU A 474 34.89 -12.37 -13.13
C LEU A 474 36.19 -11.78 -13.64
N LYS A 475 36.21 -11.27 -14.88
CA LYS A 475 37.39 -10.59 -15.44
C LYS A 475 37.79 -9.35 -14.66
N GLU A 476 36.81 -8.53 -14.25
CA GLU A 476 37.05 -7.36 -13.40
C GLU A 476 37.64 -7.76 -12.04
N ILE A 477 37.10 -8.83 -11.44
CA ILE A 477 37.63 -9.39 -10.18
C ILE A 477 39.05 -9.94 -10.38
N GLU A 478 39.31 -10.65 -11.47
CA GLU A 478 40.67 -11.16 -11.80
C GLU A 478 41.67 -10.01 -12.00
N MET A 479 41.28 -8.92 -12.65
CA MET A 479 42.09 -7.70 -12.76
C MET A 479 42.36 -7.07 -11.40
N LEU A 480 41.34 -6.98 -10.55
CA LEU A 480 41.46 -6.44 -9.19
C LEU A 480 42.41 -7.29 -8.31
N ILE A 481 42.29 -8.62 -8.36
CA ILE A 481 43.15 -9.53 -7.62
C ILE A 481 44.60 -9.42 -8.11
N ALA A 482 44.81 -9.29 -9.41
CA ALA A 482 46.13 -9.21 -10.02
C ALA A 482 46.76 -7.82 -9.88
N ASP A 483 45.99 -6.80 -9.51
CA ASP A 483 46.41 -5.37 -9.54
C ASP A 483 46.99 -4.99 -10.93
N SER A 484 46.26 -5.37 -11.99
CA SER A 484 46.68 -5.22 -13.38
C SER A 484 45.52 -4.85 -14.30
N ASP A 485 45.81 -4.20 -15.44
CA ASP A 485 44.85 -3.81 -16.45
C ASP A 485 44.33 -4.98 -17.31
N THR A 486 44.89 -6.18 -17.12
CA THR A 486 44.50 -7.39 -17.83
C THR A 486 44.10 -8.49 -16.85
N PRO A 487 43.03 -9.27 -17.16
CA PRO A 487 42.61 -10.35 -16.29
C PRO A 487 43.67 -11.45 -16.19
N VAL A 488 44.08 -11.79 -14.98
CA VAL A 488 45.04 -12.82 -14.67
C VAL A 488 44.40 -13.84 -13.71
N LYS A 489 44.41 -15.10 -14.06
CA LYS A 489 43.84 -16.15 -13.22
C LYS A 489 44.57 -16.24 -11.87
N PRO A 490 43.86 -16.46 -10.77
CA PRO A 490 44.47 -16.56 -9.44
C PRO A 490 45.57 -17.64 -9.33
N GLU A 491 45.49 -18.69 -10.16
CA GLU A 491 46.52 -19.72 -10.24
C GLU A 491 47.83 -19.20 -10.82
N ASP A 492 47.79 -18.33 -11.80
CA ASP A 492 48.97 -17.75 -12.43
C ASP A 492 49.63 -16.70 -11.53
N ILE A 493 48.82 -15.97 -10.74
CA ILE A 493 49.30 -15.07 -9.67
C ILE A 493 50.12 -15.87 -8.66
N ARG A 494 49.60 -17.05 -8.22
CA ARG A 494 50.28 -17.96 -7.31
C ARG A 494 51.56 -18.53 -7.91
N LYS A 495 51.55 -18.91 -9.19
CA LYS A 495 52.76 -19.38 -9.90
C LYS A 495 53.83 -18.28 -10.01
N ARG A 496 53.42 -17.04 -10.24
CA ARG A 496 54.32 -15.86 -10.30
C ARG A 496 54.82 -15.44 -8.93
N LYS A 497 54.33 -16.01 -7.83
CA LYS A 497 54.65 -15.70 -6.44
C LYS A 497 54.43 -14.19 -6.11
N THR A 498 53.50 -13.56 -6.80
CA THR A 498 53.09 -12.19 -6.51
C THR A 498 51.93 -12.17 -5.49
N LEU A 499 51.91 -11.15 -4.63
CA LEU A 499 50.86 -11.01 -3.66
C LEU A 499 49.58 -10.47 -4.32
N PRO A 500 48.40 -11.08 -4.03
CA PRO A 500 47.12 -10.57 -4.51
C PRO A 500 46.87 -9.12 -4.04
N PHE A 501 46.04 -8.38 -4.80
CA PHE A 501 45.70 -6.97 -4.53
C PHE A 501 46.91 -6.05 -4.36
N GLY A 502 47.98 -6.31 -5.10
CA GLY A 502 49.26 -5.54 -4.98
C GLY A 502 49.89 -5.61 -3.60
N GLY A 503 49.59 -6.62 -2.79
CA GLY A 503 50.08 -6.76 -1.42
C GLY A 503 49.45 -5.79 -0.41
N ARG A 504 48.41 -5.07 -0.80
CA ARG A 504 47.72 -4.09 0.07
C ARG A 504 46.81 -4.78 1.11
N PHE A 505 46.35 -6.00 0.81
CA PHE A 505 45.53 -6.77 1.73
C PHE A 505 46.39 -7.63 2.65
N LYS A 506 46.48 -7.25 3.92
CA LYS A 506 47.26 -7.92 4.95
C LYS A 506 46.37 -8.37 6.12
N PRO A 507 45.57 -9.42 5.97
CA PRO A 507 44.56 -9.80 6.95
C PRO A 507 45.15 -10.16 8.33
N LEU A 508 46.41 -10.60 8.38
CA LEU A 508 47.05 -11.01 9.65
C LEU A 508 47.67 -9.82 10.42
N THR A 509 47.94 -8.70 9.77
CA THR A 509 48.41 -7.48 10.48
C THR A 509 47.31 -6.77 11.25
N ALA A 510 46.06 -7.04 10.96
CA ALA A 510 44.96 -6.55 11.77
C ALA A 510 44.93 -7.15 13.18
N LEU A 511 45.51 -8.34 13.33
CA LEU A 511 45.66 -9.01 14.63
C LEU A 511 46.75 -8.37 15.50
N ASP A 512 47.76 -7.70 14.91
CA ASP A 512 48.80 -7.01 15.67
C ASP A 512 48.31 -5.73 16.33
N ASN A 513 47.13 -5.21 15.88
CA ASN A 513 46.47 -4.02 16.44
C ASN A 513 45.26 -4.37 17.29
N GLU A 514 44.91 -5.64 17.43
CA GLU A 514 43.87 -6.03 18.38
C GLU A 514 44.46 -5.95 19.79
N TYR A 515 43.90 -5.04 20.54
CA TYR A 515 44.09 -4.90 21.98
C TYR A 515 43.81 -6.25 22.63
N HIS A 516 44.88 -6.98 22.98
CA HIS A 516 44.74 -8.13 23.85
C HIS A 516 44.27 -7.63 25.21
N PRO A 517 43.10 -8.02 25.68
CA PRO A 517 42.67 -7.59 26.98
C PRO A 517 43.66 -8.13 28.03
N ASP A 518 44.38 -7.22 28.70
CA ASP A 518 45.33 -7.51 29.79
C ASP A 518 44.64 -8.08 31.05
N TYR A 519 43.35 -8.41 30.93
CA TYR A 519 42.53 -8.86 32.04
C TYR A 519 42.12 -10.33 31.98
N ILE A 520 42.90 -11.19 31.41
CA ILE A 520 42.66 -12.62 31.65
C ILE A 520 43.09 -12.90 33.09
N PRO A 521 42.14 -13.06 34.07
CA PRO A 521 42.53 -13.25 35.44
C PRO A 521 43.27 -14.59 35.56
N VAL A 522 44.48 -14.52 36.09
CA VAL A 522 45.21 -15.69 36.50
C VAL A 522 44.51 -16.28 37.72
N LYS A 523 44.30 -17.58 37.78
CA LYS A 523 43.61 -18.24 38.88
C LYS A 523 44.31 -17.92 40.19
N GLY A 524 43.63 -17.18 41.11
CA GLY A 524 44.14 -16.79 42.40
C GLY A 524 44.59 -15.33 42.53
N GLU A 525 44.44 -14.50 41.49
CA GLU A 525 44.60 -13.03 41.57
C GLU A 525 43.25 -12.31 41.65
N ASP A 526 43.15 -11.29 42.50
CA ASP A 526 41.97 -10.44 42.58
C ASP A 526 41.86 -9.63 41.29
N SER A 527 40.80 -9.84 40.52
CA SER A 527 40.50 -9.01 39.35
C SER A 527 39.91 -7.68 39.83
N PRO A 528 40.55 -6.54 39.58
CA PRO A 528 39.95 -5.27 39.87
C PRO A 528 38.65 -5.11 39.07
N MET A 529 37.52 -5.07 39.76
CA MET A 529 36.21 -4.78 39.17
C MET A 529 36.15 -3.31 38.76
N THR A 530 36.91 -2.93 37.77
CA THR A 530 36.73 -1.65 37.11
C THR A 530 35.46 -1.75 36.26
N ARG A 531 34.41 -1.08 36.70
CA ARG A 531 33.26 -0.83 35.86
C ARG A 531 33.80 -0.12 34.61
N ARG A 532 33.68 -0.76 33.44
CA ARG A 532 33.88 -0.07 32.14
C ARG A 532 32.90 1.11 32.15
N GLN A 533 33.40 2.32 32.24
CA GLN A 533 32.62 3.47 31.84
C GLN A 533 32.32 3.26 30.33
N LEU A 534 31.05 3.14 29.99
CA LEU A 534 30.62 3.20 28.61
C LEU A 534 31.01 4.57 28.11
N ASP A 535 31.93 4.65 27.16
CA ASP A 535 32.19 5.87 26.40
C ASP A 535 30.94 6.18 25.57
N ILE A 536 30.08 6.98 26.16
CA ILE A 536 28.90 7.48 25.47
C ILE A 536 29.40 8.58 24.53
N PRO A 537 29.24 8.41 23.20
CA PRO A 537 29.72 9.43 22.27
C PRO A 537 29.02 10.77 22.56
N PRO A 538 29.75 11.89 22.51
CA PRO A 538 29.18 13.19 22.80
C PRO A 538 28.00 13.52 21.87
N MET A 539 27.03 14.23 22.41
CA MET A 539 25.84 14.64 21.65
C MET A 539 26.23 15.71 20.62
N SER A 540 25.60 15.70 19.47
CA SER A 540 25.74 16.80 18.51
C SER A 540 25.26 18.13 19.11
N HIS A 541 25.89 19.24 18.75
CA HIS A 541 25.54 20.59 19.22
C HIS A 541 24.05 20.90 19.09
N VAL A 542 23.43 20.46 17.97
CA VAL A 542 22.00 20.66 17.73
C VAL A 542 21.17 19.91 18.78
N LYS A 543 21.54 18.66 19.09
CA LYS A 543 20.82 17.84 20.08
C LYS A 543 20.99 18.39 21.50
N ALA A 544 22.19 18.81 21.85
CA ALA A 544 22.48 19.46 23.12
C ALA A 544 21.73 20.80 23.26
N ALA A 545 21.75 21.62 22.22
CA ALA A 545 21.03 22.89 22.20
C ALA A 545 19.52 22.71 22.34
N MET A 546 18.93 21.70 21.70
CA MET A 546 17.50 21.38 21.86
C MET A 546 17.17 20.95 23.30
N ALA A 547 18.00 20.12 23.91
CA ALA A 547 17.83 19.67 25.29
C ALA A 547 17.93 20.85 26.29
N LEU A 548 18.94 21.70 26.13
CA LEU A 548 19.14 22.89 26.96
C LEU A 548 18.05 23.93 26.73
N ARG A 549 17.65 24.17 25.51
CA ARG A 549 16.54 25.07 25.17
C ARG A 549 15.24 24.64 25.85
N THR A 550 14.90 23.36 25.83
CA THR A 550 13.70 22.84 26.51
C THR A 550 13.76 23.11 28.02
N ARG A 551 14.96 23.01 28.63
CA ARG A 551 15.20 23.33 30.05
C ARG A 551 15.10 24.84 30.33
N PHE A 552 15.59 25.70 29.42
CA PHE A 552 15.45 27.16 29.52
C PHE A 552 13.98 27.58 29.43
N GLU A 553 13.22 27.01 28.51
CA GLU A 553 11.78 27.24 28.37
C GLU A 553 11.00 26.82 29.61
N ALA A 554 11.40 25.72 30.25
CA ALA A 554 10.81 25.26 31.55
C ALA A 554 11.05 26.25 32.67
N LEU A 555 12.20 26.92 32.69
CA LEU A 555 12.55 27.98 33.64
C LEU A 555 12.04 29.38 33.22
N ARG A 556 11.24 29.47 32.16
CA ARG A 556 10.71 30.72 31.58
C ARG A 556 11.80 31.71 31.15
N ARG A 557 12.96 31.19 30.77
CA ARG A 557 14.09 31.97 30.20
C ARG A 557 14.11 31.85 28.70
N GLU A 558 14.56 32.92 28.00
CA GLU A 558 14.68 32.91 26.55
C GLU A 558 16.03 32.30 26.12
N TRP A 559 15.95 31.37 25.17
CA TRP A 559 17.11 30.82 24.48
C TRP A 559 17.50 31.76 23.35
N ASN A 560 18.76 32.19 23.28
CA ASN A 560 19.28 33.06 22.26
C ASN A 560 20.40 32.40 21.42
N PRO A 561 20.75 32.93 20.25
CA PRO A 561 21.78 32.36 19.40
C PRO A 561 23.18 32.29 20.04
N THR A 562 23.49 33.15 21.00
CA THR A 562 24.80 33.16 21.69
C THR A 562 25.00 31.91 22.54
N HIS A 563 23.94 31.32 23.07
CA HIS A 563 24.01 30.06 23.81
C HIS A 563 24.39 28.87 22.90
N TYR A 564 23.92 28.88 21.67
CA TYR A 564 24.34 27.87 20.70
C TYR A 564 25.80 28.03 20.30
N GLN A 565 26.23 29.27 20.04
CA GLN A 565 27.61 29.56 19.70
C GLN A 565 28.57 29.15 20.83
N TYR A 566 28.19 29.38 22.08
CA TYR A 566 28.95 28.94 23.25
C TYR A 566 29.18 27.42 23.26
N LEU A 567 28.16 26.61 22.90
CA LEU A 567 28.34 25.16 22.81
C LEU A 567 29.29 24.74 21.70
N VAL A 568 29.27 25.42 20.56
CA VAL A 568 30.14 25.12 19.45
C VAL A 568 31.61 25.49 19.78
N ASP A 569 31.80 26.62 20.46
CA ASP A 569 33.16 27.15 20.77
C ASP A 569 33.85 26.34 21.87
N HIS A 570 33.09 25.82 22.87
CA HIS A 570 33.68 25.12 24.01
C HIS A 570 33.74 23.59 23.84
N TRP A 571 32.91 23.01 22.99
CA TRP A 571 32.91 21.57 22.73
C TRP A 571 32.94 21.27 21.21
N PRO A 572 34.05 21.51 20.52
CA PRO A 572 34.09 21.36 19.05
C PRO A 572 33.69 19.96 18.55
N ASP A 573 33.97 18.91 19.30
CA ASP A 573 33.68 17.51 18.93
C ASP A 573 32.31 17.01 19.42
N GLY A 574 31.50 17.90 20.02
CA GLY A 574 30.18 17.55 20.59
C GLY A 574 30.12 17.64 22.11
N VAL A 575 28.93 17.76 22.65
CA VAL A 575 28.67 18.03 24.06
C VAL A 575 28.47 16.73 24.85
N PRO A 576 29.26 16.42 25.90
CA PRO A 576 29.02 15.27 26.76
C PRO A 576 27.68 15.39 27.50
N GLU A 577 26.90 14.33 27.48
CA GLU A 577 25.55 14.31 28.11
C GLU A 577 25.61 14.59 29.61
N GLU A 578 26.67 14.12 30.28
CA GLU A 578 26.90 14.29 31.71
C GLU A 578 27.14 15.76 32.13
N GLN A 579 27.57 16.59 31.19
CA GLN A 579 27.88 18.01 31.46
C GLN A 579 26.70 18.95 31.19
N LEU A 580 25.59 18.47 30.68
CA LEU A 580 24.43 19.30 30.35
C LEU A 580 23.91 20.13 31.53
N ASP A 581 23.97 19.60 32.74
CA ASP A 581 23.50 20.31 33.95
C ASP A 581 24.48 21.43 34.35
N ALA A 582 25.79 21.20 34.23
CA ALA A 582 26.82 22.22 34.47
C ALA A 582 26.73 23.33 33.40
N ILE A 583 26.64 22.96 32.15
CA ILE A 583 26.48 23.88 31.02
C ILE A 583 25.21 24.72 31.19
N MET A 584 24.15 24.13 31.67
CA MET A 584 22.90 24.84 31.92
C MET A 584 23.10 25.95 32.97
N GLN A 585 23.83 25.67 34.07
CA GLN A 585 24.11 26.67 35.09
C GLN A 585 25.03 27.79 34.57
N GLU A 586 26.03 27.47 33.77
CA GLU A 586 26.92 28.44 33.17
C GLU A 586 26.18 29.39 32.21
N LEU A 587 25.31 28.84 31.36
CA LEU A 587 24.50 29.63 30.45
C LEU A 587 23.48 30.52 31.15
N LEU A 588 22.94 30.07 32.28
CA LEU A 588 22.07 30.89 33.13
C LEU A 588 22.83 32.03 33.78
N ALA A 589 24.04 31.79 34.30
CA ALA A 589 24.91 32.82 34.89
C ALA A 589 25.34 33.87 33.83
N MET A 590 25.62 33.45 32.60
CA MET A 590 25.86 34.37 31.50
C MET A 590 24.66 35.25 31.17
N SER A 591 23.46 34.68 31.18
CA SER A 591 22.21 35.42 30.94
C SER A 591 21.90 36.42 32.05
N ASP A 592 22.21 36.12 33.29
CA ASP A 592 22.01 37.01 34.45
C ASP A 592 23.06 38.13 34.52
N SER A 593 24.31 37.88 34.10
CA SER A 593 25.37 38.90 34.02
C SER A 593 25.07 39.99 32.97
N VAL A 594 24.45 39.63 31.87
CA VAL A 594 24.02 40.57 30.80
C VAL A 594 22.88 41.48 31.31
N VAL A 595 21.99 40.99 32.15
CA VAL A 595 20.90 41.79 32.74
C VAL A 595 21.45 42.81 33.75
N VAL A 596 22.46 42.43 34.54
CA VAL A 596 23.10 43.36 35.51
C VAL A 596 23.85 44.47 34.80
N SER A 597 24.51 44.23 33.69
CA SER A 597 25.23 45.26 32.90
C SER A 597 24.29 46.27 32.24
N LEU A 598 23.08 45.89 31.89
CA LEU A 598 22.05 46.78 31.33
C LEU A 598 21.32 47.61 32.43
N ALA A 599 21.32 47.15 33.65
CA ALA A 599 20.76 47.90 34.81
C ALA A 599 21.71 48.91 35.43
N ALA A 600 23.04 48.76 35.22
CA ALA A 600 24.08 49.67 35.75
C ALA A 600 24.40 50.85 34.78
N GLY A 601 23.77 50.89 33.61
CA GLY A 601 23.99 51.94 32.57
C GLY A 601 22.79 52.90 32.42
N LYS A 602 22.08 53.22 33.53
CA LYS A 602 21.13 54.35 33.56
C LYS A 602 21.49 55.33 34.66
#